data_0d8141ac7e37b6fb6f805234af02be35
#
_entry.id   0d8141ac7e37b6fb6f805234af02be35
#
_cell.length_a   1.000
_cell.length_b   1.000
_cell.length_c   1.000
_cell.angle_alpha   90.00
_cell.angle_beta   90.00
_cell.angle_gamma   90.00
#
_symmetry.space_group_name_H-M   'P 1'
#
loop_
_entity.id
_entity.type
_entity.pdbx_description
1 polymer ?
#
loop_
_entity_poly.entity_id
_entity_poly.type
_entity_poly.pdbx_seq_one_letter_code
_entity_poly.pdbx_strand_id
1 'polypeptide(L)'
;VERLKNANQTTLMLVTRPEENPLKEAARASRELFEIGIQNQTLLINGYMSNANSTDDIEEAFIARQADAIARIPEELNQFEQFYLPFVPYSLSSIERMQAWMTDQEVIHEDGSNEVTKIPGIEEMIADYLERKPKLIFTMGKGGVGKTTVASYIALRLAEEGTHVHLTTTDPAAHLNWTFGDDNVKNLTISRIDPKAEVANYEAEVLAKASETMNEEGLAFVKEDLASPCTEEIAVFRAFANVVENHQDEVIIIDTAPTGHTLLLLDATEAYHLEISRSQGDIPPAVSNLLPRLRDASYT
;
A
#
# COMPACT_ATOMS: atom_id res chain seq x y z
N VAL A 1 18.41 17.13 10.82
CA VAL A 1 17.59 16.61 11.94
C VAL A 1 17.34 17.70 12.99
N GLU A 2 18.36 18.43 13.48
CA GLU A 2 18.21 19.46 14.53
C GLU A 2 17.16 20.55 14.20
N ARG A 3 17.11 21.05 12.95
CA ARG A 3 16.11 22.04 12.53
C ARG A 3 14.68 21.50 12.57
N LEU A 4 14.48 20.22 12.25
CA LEU A 4 13.16 19.58 12.28
C LEU A 4 12.61 19.46 13.70
N LYS A 5 13.48 19.32 14.69
CA LYS A 5 13.11 19.25 16.10
C LYS A 5 12.83 20.63 16.74
N ASN A 6 13.27 21.70 16.08
CA ASN A 6 13.10 23.05 16.60
C ASN A 6 11.68 23.58 16.34
N ALA A 7 10.84 23.57 17.35
CA ALA A 7 9.44 24.01 17.28
C ALA A 7 9.25 25.47 16.81
N ASN A 8 10.28 26.33 16.97
CA ASN A 8 10.22 27.71 16.48
C ASN A 8 10.54 27.85 14.99
N GLN A 9 11.07 26.80 14.36
CA GLN A 9 11.50 26.82 12.97
C GLN A 9 10.74 25.84 12.09
N THR A 10 10.10 24.82 12.69
CA THR A 10 9.44 23.74 11.97
C THR A 10 8.11 23.43 12.62
N THR A 11 7.06 23.42 11.82
CA THR A 11 5.76 22.82 12.16
C THR A 11 5.54 21.67 11.21
N LEU A 12 5.25 20.49 11.73
CA LEU A 12 4.92 19.31 10.91
C LEU A 12 3.41 19.20 10.83
N MET A 13 2.89 19.25 9.59
CA MET A 13 1.46 19.12 9.34
C MET A 13 1.13 17.68 8.96
N LEU A 14 0.35 17.01 9.79
CA LEU A 14 -0.24 15.70 9.48
C LEU A 14 -1.50 15.94 8.67
N VAL A 15 -1.52 15.45 7.44
CA VAL A 15 -2.70 15.54 6.56
C VAL A 15 -3.37 14.19 6.50
N THR A 16 -4.67 14.16 6.82
CA THR A 16 -5.46 12.92 6.85
C THR A 16 -6.85 13.14 6.25
N ARG A 17 -7.63 12.06 6.12
CA ARG A 17 -9.04 12.11 5.73
C ARG A 17 -9.93 11.85 6.95
N PRO A 18 -11.19 12.32 6.96
CA PRO A 18 -12.15 12.08 8.05
C PRO A 18 -12.68 10.65 8.01
N GLU A 19 -11.79 9.68 8.09
CA GLU A 19 -12.08 8.25 8.02
C GLU A 19 -11.26 7.53 9.11
N GLU A 20 -11.79 6.44 9.66
CA GLU A 20 -11.21 5.76 10.81
C GLU A 20 -9.76 5.30 10.58
N ASN A 21 -9.49 4.63 9.45
CA ASN A 21 -8.16 4.11 9.16
C ASN A 21 -7.12 5.20 8.88
N PRO A 22 -7.37 6.22 8.03
CA PRO A 22 -6.48 7.36 7.88
C PRO A 22 -6.19 8.11 9.18
N LEU A 23 -7.17 8.24 10.08
CA LEU A 23 -6.95 8.87 11.40
C LEU A 23 -6.05 8.00 12.29
N LYS A 24 -6.22 6.68 12.30
CA LYS A 24 -5.32 5.76 13.03
C LYS A 24 -3.89 5.81 12.50
N GLU A 25 -3.72 5.88 11.18
CA GLU A 25 -2.39 6.01 10.56
C GLU A 25 -1.74 7.35 10.91
N ALA A 26 -2.50 8.46 10.89
CA ALA A 26 -2.00 9.75 11.32
C ALA A 26 -1.56 9.74 12.79
N ALA A 27 -2.31 9.05 13.67
CA ALA A 27 -1.95 8.89 15.08
C ALA A 27 -0.67 8.08 15.26
N ARG A 28 -0.50 7.00 14.48
CA ARG A 28 0.73 6.20 14.47
C ARG A 28 1.93 7.04 14.03
N ALA A 29 1.81 7.75 12.91
CA ALA A 29 2.85 8.63 12.40
C ALA A 29 3.21 9.74 13.41
N SER A 30 2.21 10.30 14.08
CA SER A 30 2.40 11.29 15.16
C SER A 30 3.28 10.74 16.28
N ARG A 31 3.00 9.53 16.77
CA ARG A 31 3.80 8.89 17.84
C ARG A 31 5.25 8.66 17.40
N GLU A 32 5.45 8.10 16.22
CA GLU A 32 6.79 7.84 15.67
C GLU A 32 7.60 9.14 15.53
N LEU A 33 6.96 10.22 15.08
CA LEU A 33 7.59 11.54 14.99
C LEU A 33 7.92 12.12 16.36
N PHE A 34 7.05 11.92 17.35
CA PHE A 34 7.26 12.36 18.73
C PHE A 34 8.47 11.67 19.35
N GLU A 35 8.63 10.36 19.11
CA GLU A 35 9.76 9.56 19.61
C GLU A 35 11.10 10.04 19.07
N ILE A 36 11.17 10.55 17.86
CA ILE A 36 12.38 11.13 17.28
C ILE A 36 12.56 12.62 17.59
N GLY A 37 11.66 13.20 18.41
CA GLY A 37 11.76 14.55 18.96
C GLY A 37 11.10 15.65 18.12
N ILE A 38 10.22 15.32 17.18
CA ILE A 38 9.41 16.29 16.41
C ILE A 38 8.07 16.48 17.11
N GLN A 39 8.01 17.48 17.99
CA GLN A 39 6.86 17.70 18.88
C GLN A 39 5.85 18.72 18.36
N ASN A 40 6.30 19.69 17.56
CA ASN A 40 5.42 20.74 17.03
C ASN A 40 4.68 20.20 15.80
N GLN A 41 3.47 19.69 16.03
CA GLN A 41 2.62 19.07 15.02
C GLN A 41 1.26 19.77 14.94
N THR A 42 0.65 19.78 13.76
CA THR A 42 -0.73 20.21 13.50
C THR A 42 -1.46 19.14 12.70
N LEU A 43 -2.78 19.09 12.80
CA LEU A 43 -3.61 18.14 12.09
C LEU A 43 -4.48 18.84 11.05
N LEU A 44 -4.41 18.39 9.79
CA LEU A 44 -5.26 18.85 8.72
C LEU A 44 -6.15 17.70 8.23
N ILE A 45 -7.45 17.85 8.40
CA ILE A 45 -8.45 16.87 7.95
C ILE A 45 -8.99 17.34 6.59
N ASN A 46 -8.59 16.64 5.53
CA ASN A 46 -8.91 16.99 4.14
C ASN A 46 -10.12 16.22 3.63
N GLY A 47 -11.00 16.92 2.90
CA GLY A 47 -12.20 16.33 2.30
C GLY A 47 -13.35 16.16 3.29
N TYR A 48 -13.48 17.09 4.23
CA TYR A 48 -14.57 17.14 5.19
C TYR A 48 -15.86 17.64 4.53
N MET A 49 -16.95 16.89 4.72
CA MET A 49 -18.28 17.26 4.24
C MET A 49 -19.11 17.76 5.41
N SER A 50 -19.53 19.03 5.34
CA SER A 50 -20.25 19.71 6.44
C SER A 50 -21.73 19.97 6.15
N ASN A 51 -22.23 19.55 4.97
CA ASN A 51 -23.59 19.91 4.56
C ASN A 51 -24.64 19.07 5.30
N ALA A 52 -25.26 19.69 6.31
CA ALA A 52 -26.31 19.06 7.13
C ALA A 52 -27.67 18.97 6.44
N ASN A 53 -27.83 19.48 5.24
CA ASN A 53 -29.11 19.58 4.52
C ASN A 53 -29.11 18.81 3.19
N SER A 54 -28.30 17.77 3.09
CA SER A 54 -28.32 16.91 1.92
C SER A 54 -29.69 16.20 1.80
N THR A 55 -30.14 16.01 0.56
CA THR A 55 -31.32 15.19 0.21
C THR A 55 -30.87 13.92 -0.54
N ASP A 56 -29.58 13.68 -0.60
CA ASP A 56 -28.97 12.51 -1.24
C ASP A 56 -28.53 11.50 -0.18
N ASP A 57 -29.08 10.29 -0.23
CA ASP A 57 -28.85 9.23 0.75
C ASP A 57 -27.35 8.84 0.83
N ILE A 58 -26.61 8.94 -0.28
CA ILE A 58 -25.16 8.63 -0.33
C ILE A 58 -24.39 9.73 0.38
N GLU A 59 -24.71 10.99 0.13
CA GLU A 59 -24.08 12.13 0.80
C GLU A 59 -24.35 12.08 2.30
N GLU A 60 -25.58 11.81 2.73
CA GLU A 60 -25.93 11.64 4.16
C GLU A 60 -25.14 10.51 4.82
N ALA A 61 -25.00 9.36 4.14
CA ALA A 61 -24.23 8.24 4.65
C ALA A 61 -22.72 8.59 4.78
N PHE A 62 -22.17 9.34 3.84
CA PHE A 62 -20.78 9.83 3.92
C PHE A 62 -20.57 10.80 5.09
N ILE A 63 -21.47 11.78 5.25
CA ILE A 63 -21.42 12.75 6.34
C ILE A 63 -21.50 12.03 7.69
N ALA A 64 -22.46 11.10 7.85
CA ALA A 64 -22.62 10.33 9.08
C ALA A 64 -21.35 9.50 9.41
N ARG A 65 -20.77 8.83 8.42
CA ARG A 65 -19.53 8.06 8.59
C ARG A 65 -18.34 8.95 8.99
N GLN A 66 -18.21 10.13 8.38
CA GLN A 66 -17.17 11.09 8.72
C GLN A 66 -17.35 11.64 10.14
N ALA A 67 -18.58 12.01 10.52
CA ALA A 67 -18.90 12.49 11.86
C ALA A 67 -18.56 11.44 12.92
N ASP A 68 -18.88 10.18 12.67
CA ASP A 68 -18.58 9.06 13.56
C ASP A 68 -17.06 8.81 13.68
N ALA A 69 -16.32 8.90 12.58
CA ALA A 69 -14.86 8.78 12.59
C ALA A 69 -14.20 9.92 13.37
N ILE A 70 -14.67 11.16 13.22
CA ILE A 70 -14.18 12.33 13.95
C ILE A 70 -14.54 12.24 15.42
N ALA A 71 -15.73 11.77 15.78
CA ALA A 71 -16.12 11.56 17.17
C ALA A 71 -15.23 10.53 17.90
N ARG A 72 -14.61 9.63 17.15
CA ARG A 72 -13.68 8.59 17.64
C ARG A 72 -12.22 8.88 17.27
N ILE A 73 -11.88 10.14 17.01
CA ILE A 73 -10.50 10.51 16.69
C ILE A 73 -9.54 10.02 17.78
N PRO A 74 -8.39 9.40 17.44
CA PRO A 74 -7.41 8.97 18.42
C PRO A 74 -6.97 10.08 19.36
N GLU A 75 -6.82 9.76 20.66
CA GLU A 75 -6.53 10.75 21.72
C GLU A 75 -5.23 11.52 21.44
N GLU A 76 -4.26 10.88 20.83
CA GLU A 76 -2.99 11.47 20.43
C GLU A 76 -3.14 12.64 19.46
N LEU A 77 -4.17 12.63 18.63
CA LEU A 77 -4.45 13.70 17.66
C LEU A 77 -5.27 14.84 18.26
N ASN A 78 -5.98 14.62 19.37
CA ASN A 78 -6.80 15.63 20.00
C ASN A 78 -5.99 16.77 20.66
N GLN A 79 -4.71 16.54 20.93
CA GLN A 79 -3.83 17.55 21.51
C GLN A 79 -3.37 18.62 20.52
N PHE A 80 -3.53 18.38 19.22
CA PHE A 80 -3.09 19.30 18.17
C PHE A 80 -4.19 20.28 17.76
N GLU A 81 -3.78 21.43 17.24
CA GLU A 81 -4.67 22.31 16.52
C GLU A 81 -5.15 21.61 15.25
N GLN A 82 -6.48 21.56 15.06
CA GLN A 82 -7.12 20.83 13.97
C GLN A 82 -7.68 21.79 12.94
N PHE A 83 -7.33 21.57 11.68
CA PHE A 83 -7.85 22.32 10.55
C PHE A 83 -8.65 21.39 9.65
N TYR A 84 -9.73 21.92 9.07
CA TYR A 84 -10.62 21.18 8.21
C TYR A 84 -10.67 21.81 6.82
N LEU A 85 -10.41 21.04 5.78
CA LEU A 85 -10.59 21.47 4.40
C LEU A 85 -11.84 20.81 3.82
N PRO A 86 -12.72 21.59 3.17
CA PRO A 86 -13.95 21.04 2.63
C PRO A 86 -13.69 20.09 1.46
N PHE A 87 -14.55 19.09 1.33
CA PHE A 87 -14.66 18.33 0.10
C PHE A 87 -15.25 19.22 -1.00
N VAL A 88 -14.65 19.16 -2.20
CA VAL A 88 -15.15 19.89 -3.38
C VAL A 88 -15.44 18.92 -4.51
N PRO A 89 -16.54 19.12 -5.25
CA PRO A 89 -17.00 18.20 -6.31
C PRO A 89 -16.27 18.39 -7.65
N TYR A 90 -15.12 19.06 -7.64
CA TYR A 90 -14.32 19.34 -8.84
C TYR A 90 -12.84 19.09 -8.60
N SER A 91 -12.10 18.87 -9.68
CA SER A 91 -10.66 18.66 -9.61
C SER A 91 -9.94 20.00 -9.38
N LEU A 92 -9.02 20.04 -8.40
CA LEU A 92 -8.13 21.18 -8.11
C LEU A 92 -6.90 21.18 -9.05
N SER A 93 -7.12 20.94 -10.34
CA SER A 93 -6.05 20.74 -11.33
C SER A 93 -5.57 22.03 -12.00
N SER A 94 -6.14 23.19 -11.67
CA SER A 94 -5.69 24.49 -12.19
C SER A 94 -5.54 25.52 -11.06
N ILE A 95 -4.73 26.57 -11.32
CA ILE A 95 -4.53 27.67 -10.37
C ILE A 95 -5.85 28.40 -10.09
N GLU A 96 -6.67 28.61 -11.12
CA GLU A 96 -7.95 29.28 -11.01
C GLU A 96 -8.92 28.50 -10.11
N ARG A 97 -8.97 27.16 -10.24
CA ARG A 97 -9.79 26.30 -9.38
C ARG A 97 -9.29 26.28 -7.94
N MET A 98 -7.97 26.28 -7.75
CA MET A 98 -7.38 26.41 -6.41
C MET A 98 -7.70 27.78 -5.78
N GLN A 99 -7.64 28.87 -6.55
CA GLN A 99 -7.99 30.21 -6.07
C GLN A 99 -9.48 30.30 -5.72
N ALA A 100 -10.36 29.77 -6.57
CA ALA A 100 -11.81 29.72 -6.32
C ALA A 100 -12.11 28.95 -5.02
N TRP A 101 -11.47 27.78 -4.82
CA TRP A 101 -11.59 27.02 -3.59
C TRP A 101 -11.12 27.77 -2.35
N MET A 102 -10.03 28.52 -2.43
CA MET A 102 -9.49 29.32 -1.32
C MET A 102 -10.33 30.56 -1.01
N THR A 103 -11.11 31.05 -1.97
CA THR A 103 -11.93 32.26 -1.84
C THR A 103 -13.43 31.97 -1.71
N ASP A 104 -13.80 30.69 -1.58
CA ASP A 104 -15.21 30.24 -1.50
C ASP A 104 -16.09 30.73 -2.67
N GLN A 105 -15.50 30.90 -3.86
CA GLN A 105 -16.22 31.28 -5.05
C GLN A 105 -16.83 30.02 -5.71
N GLU A 106 -18.09 30.13 -6.12
CA GLU A 106 -18.74 29.09 -6.91
C GLU A 106 -17.97 28.83 -8.20
N VAL A 107 -17.48 27.61 -8.36
CA VAL A 107 -16.92 27.16 -9.64
C VAL A 107 -18.06 26.80 -10.57
N ILE A 108 -18.14 27.47 -11.71
CA ILE A 108 -19.09 27.13 -12.75
C ILE A 108 -18.82 25.72 -13.22
N HIS A 109 -19.75 24.79 -12.96
CA HIS A 109 -19.71 23.45 -13.52
C HIS A 109 -19.91 23.56 -15.03
N GLU A 110 -18.95 23.11 -15.82
CA GLU A 110 -19.24 22.80 -17.22
C GLU A 110 -20.21 21.61 -17.22
N ASP A 111 -21.41 21.82 -17.71
CA ASP A 111 -22.39 20.76 -17.99
C ASP A 111 -21.78 19.78 -19.00
N GLY A 112 -20.99 18.84 -18.52
CA GLY A 112 -20.59 17.67 -19.29
C GLY A 112 -21.84 16.83 -19.55
N SER A 113 -22.14 16.55 -20.81
CA SER A 113 -23.18 15.60 -21.19
C SER A 113 -22.90 14.26 -20.47
N ASN A 114 -23.69 13.95 -19.45
CA ASN A 114 -23.63 12.69 -18.72
C ASN A 114 -24.23 11.57 -19.58
N GLU A 115 -23.53 11.17 -20.65
CA GLU A 115 -23.72 9.82 -21.17
C GLU A 115 -23.13 8.85 -20.14
N VAL A 116 -24.01 8.25 -19.36
CA VAL A 116 -23.63 7.17 -18.44
C VAL A 116 -23.17 5.98 -19.28
N THR A 117 -21.90 5.96 -19.60
CA THR A 117 -21.28 4.77 -20.19
C THR A 117 -21.42 3.65 -19.17
N LYS A 118 -22.04 2.53 -19.57
CA LYS A 118 -22.12 1.35 -18.70
C LYS A 118 -20.70 0.84 -18.45
N ILE A 119 -20.19 1.13 -17.27
CA ILE A 119 -18.87 0.67 -16.81
C ILE A 119 -19.07 -0.71 -16.18
N PRO A 120 -18.31 -1.74 -16.58
CA PRO A 120 -18.34 -3.05 -15.92
C PRO A 120 -18.07 -2.89 -14.42
N GLY A 121 -18.86 -3.57 -13.61
CA GLY A 121 -18.70 -3.59 -12.16
C GLY A 121 -17.67 -4.63 -11.70
N ILE A 122 -17.47 -4.71 -10.40
CA ILE A 122 -16.52 -5.67 -9.81
C ILE A 122 -17.01 -7.13 -9.99
N GLU A 123 -18.31 -7.36 -10.05
CA GLU A 123 -18.88 -8.70 -10.26
C GLU A 123 -18.59 -9.23 -11.67
N GLU A 124 -18.63 -8.39 -12.70
CA GLU A 124 -18.24 -8.76 -14.05
C GLU A 124 -16.74 -9.13 -14.11
N MET A 125 -15.90 -8.42 -13.34
CA MET A 125 -14.48 -8.74 -13.22
C MET A 125 -14.27 -10.09 -12.50
N ILE A 126 -15.02 -10.38 -11.44
CA ILE A 126 -14.95 -11.69 -10.77
C ILE A 126 -15.37 -12.80 -11.70
N ALA A 127 -16.46 -12.61 -12.48
CA ALA A 127 -16.92 -13.59 -13.48
C ALA A 127 -15.82 -13.88 -14.54
N ASP A 128 -15.14 -12.84 -15.02
CA ASP A 128 -14.01 -12.98 -15.95
C ASP A 128 -12.83 -13.74 -15.30
N TYR A 129 -12.50 -13.49 -14.03
CA TYR A 129 -11.44 -14.24 -13.34
C TYR A 129 -11.80 -15.71 -13.09
N LEU A 130 -13.05 -16.01 -12.82
CA LEU A 130 -13.52 -17.41 -12.71
C LEU A 130 -13.44 -18.15 -14.05
N GLU A 131 -13.65 -17.46 -15.17
CA GLU A 131 -13.52 -18.02 -16.52
C GLU A 131 -12.04 -18.17 -16.93
N ARG A 132 -11.25 -17.10 -16.85
CA ARG A 132 -9.84 -17.10 -17.28
C ARG A 132 -8.90 -17.82 -16.32
N LYS A 133 -9.27 -17.88 -15.04
CA LYS A 133 -8.49 -18.50 -13.95
C LYS A 133 -7.02 -18.01 -13.89
N PRO A 134 -6.78 -16.71 -13.78
CA PRO A 134 -5.43 -16.20 -13.60
C PRO A 134 -4.80 -16.85 -12.37
N LYS A 135 -3.52 -17.14 -12.43
CA LYS A 135 -2.78 -17.73 -11.29
C LYS A 135 -2.24 -16.65 -10.35
N LEU A 136 -2.07 -15.45 -10.86
CA LEU A 136 -1.46 -14.35 -10.12
C LEU A 136 -2.21 -13.04 -10.42
N ILE A 137 -2.61 -12.33 -9.38
CA ILE A 137 -3.31 -11.05 -9.46
C ILE A 137 -2.57 -10.04 -8.60
N PHE A 138 -2.22 -8.89 -9.17
CA PHE A 138 -1.64 -7.77 -8.42
C PHE A 138 -2.64 -6.64 -8.27
N THR A 139 -2.80 -6.11 -7.05
CA THR A 139 -3.47 -4.83 -6.85
C THR A 139 -2.44 -3.72 -6.68
N MET A 140 -2.43 -2.77 -7.60
CA MET A 140 -1.45 -1.69 -7.68
C MET A 140 -2.14 -0.33 -7.67
N GLY A 141 -1.49 0.68 -7.09
CA GLY A 141 -2.03 2.05 -7.05
C GLY A 141 -1.38 2.90 -5.95
N LYS A 142 -1.69 4.18 -5.92
CA LYS A 142 -1.24 5.12 -4.88
C LYS A 142 -1.81 4.74 -3.50
N GLY A 143 -1.24 5.33 -2.44
CA GLY A 143 -1.77 5.19 -1.08
C GLY A 143 -3.23 5.65 -0.98
N GLY A 144 -4.05 4.93 -0.22
CA GLY A 144 -5.44 5.30 0.09
C GLY A 144 -6.48 5.09 -1.03
N VAL A 145 -6.11 4.48 -2.17
CA VAL A 145 -7.06 4.23 -3.28
C VAL A 145 -7.89 2.95 -3.12
N GLY A 146 -7.69 2.19 -2.03
CA GLY A 146 -8.46 0.99 -1.73
C GLY A 146 -7.86 -0.32 -2.25
N LYS A 147 -6.55 -0.38 -2.55
CA LYS A 147 -5.88 -1.61 -3.02
C LYS A 147 -6.18 -2.82 -2.13
N THR A 148 -5.91 -2.70 -0.84
CA THR A 148 -6.14 -3.76 0.16
C THR A 148 -7.61 -4.18 0.21
N THR A 149 -8.54 -3.21 0.15
CA THR A 149 -9.98 -3.48 0.13
C THR A 149 -10.39 -4.27 -1.12
N VAL A 150 -9.89 -3.87 -2.29
CA VAL A 150 -10.19 -4.55 -3.56
C VAL A 150 -9.54 -5.94 -3.58
N ALA A 151 -8.27 -6.07 -3.17
CA ALA A 151 -7.58 -7.36 -3.07
C ALA A 151 -8.34 -8.34 -2.16
N SER A 152 -8.75 -7.85 -0.97
CA SER A 152 -9.52 -8.65 -0.01
C SER A 152 -10.88 -9.06 -0.55
N TYR A 153 -11.58 -8.16 -1.25
CA TYR A 153 -12.86 -8.47 -1.87
C TYR A 153 -12.72 -9.55 -2.96
N ILE A 154 -11.75 -9.40 -3.86
CA ILE A 154 -11.48 -10.40 -4.90
C ILE A 154 -11.15 -11.76 -4.26
N ALA A 155 -10.28 -11.77 -3.24
CA ALA A 155 -9.90 -12.99 -2.55
C ALA A 155 -11.10 -13.70 -1.93
N LEU A 156 -11.96 -12.96 -1.24
CA LEU A 156 -13.17 -13.50 -0.62
C LEU A 156 -14.12 -14.07 -1.67
N ARG A 157 -14.42 -13.31 -2.72
CA ARG A 157 -15.37 -13.75 -3.76
C ARG A 157 -14.91 -15.00 -4.51
N LEU A 158 -13.62 -15.06 -4.88
CA LEU A 158 -13.06 -16.26 -5.51
C LEU A 158 -13.08 -17.48 -4.58
N ALA A 159 -12.79 -17.28 -3.29
CA ALA A 159 -12.83 -18.35 -2.30
C ALA A 159 -14.25 -18.87 -2.03
N GLU A 160 -15.27 -18.00 -2.01
CA GLU A 160 -16.69 -18.36 -1.90
C GLU A 160 -17.15 -19.21 -3.09
N GLU A 161 -16.65 -18.94 -4.29
CA GLU A 161 -16.91 -19.73 -5.51
C GLU A 161 -16.11 -21.04 -5.57
N GLY A 162 -15.37 -21.37 -4.50
CA GLY A 162 -14.65 -22.63 -4.35
C GLY A 162 -13.24 -22.65 -4.89
N THR A 163 -12.69 -21.52 -5.33
CA THR A 163 -11.30 -21.39 -5.74
C THR A 163 -10.40 -21.35 -4.51
N HIS A 164 -9.29 -22.08 -4.51
CA HIS A 164 -8.26 -21.93 -3.50
C HIS A 164 -7.46 -20.66 -3.75
N VAL A 165 -7.45 -19.76 -2.79
CA VAL A 165 -6.85 -18.42 -2.90
C VAL A 165 -5.83 -18.20 -1.80
N HIS A 166 -4.66 -17.67 -2.18
CA HIS A 166 -3.65 -17.17 -1.27
C HIS A 166 -3.53 -15.65 -1.40
N LEU A 167 -3.98 -14.93 -0.38
CA LEU A 167 -3.84 -13.47 -0.30
C LEU A 167 -2.59 -13.12 0.50
N THR A 168 -1.68 -12.36 -0.10
CA THR A 168 -0.50 -11.84 0.61
C THR A 168 -0.38 -10.33 0.44
N THR A 169 0.20 -9.66 1.44
CA THR A 169 0.48 -8.23 1.39
C THR A 169 1.95 -7.94 1.62
N THR A 170 2.47 -6.93 0.94
CA THR A 170 3.78 -6.33 1.18
C THR A 170 3.68 -4.97 1.85
N ASP A 171 2.47 -4.44 1.99
CA ASP A 171 2.26 -3.18 2.69
C ASP A 171 2.31 -3.44 4.21
N PRO A 172 3.32 -2.89 4.93
CA PRO A 172 3.42 -3.06 6.38
C PRO A 172 2.24 -2.41 7.13
N ALA A 173 1.54 -1.48 6.47
CA ALA A 173 0.33 -0.82 6.99
C ALA A 173 -0.96 -1.56 6.63
N ALA A 174 -0.90 -2.62 5.81
CA ALA A 174 -2.09 -3.39 5.46
C ALA A 174 -2.64 -4.14 6.66
N HIS A 175 -3.87 -3.82 7.01
CA HIS A 175 -4.57 -4.44 8.13
C HIS A 175 -5.55 -5.52 7.64
N LEU A 176 -5.03 -6.58 7.01
CA LEU A 176 -5.84 -7.70 6.52
C LEU A 176 -6.71 -8.31 7.64
N ASN A 177 -6.20 -8.36 8.87
CA ASN A 177 -6.96 -8.83 10.02
C ASN A 177 -8.24 -8.02 10.31
N TRP A 178 -8.29 -6.75 9.90
CA TRP A 178 -9.51 -5.95 10.06
C TRP A 178 -10.57 -6.26 9.01
N THR A 179 -10.14 -6.76 7.86
CA THR A 179 -11.06 -7.10 6.77
C THR A 179 -11.74 -8.45 7.03
N PHE A 180 -11.02 -9.42 7.58
CA PHE A 180 -11.51 -10.79 7.76
C PHE A 180 -11.80 -11.14 9.22
N GLY A 181 -11.35 -10.32 10.20
CA GLY A 181 -11.49 -10.63 11.63
C GLY A 181 -10.78 -11.93 12.00
N ASP A 182 -11.38 -12.66 12.95
CA ASP A 182 -10.96 -14.00 13.35
C ASP A 182 -11.66 -15.11 12.53
N ASP A 183 -12.44 -14.74 11.50
CA ASP A 183 -13.20 -15.68 10.70
C ASP A 183 -12.30 -16.49 9.77
N ASN A 184 -12.36 -17.80 9.91
CA ASN A 184 -11.62 -18.72 9.05
C ASN A 184 -12.42 -18.95 7.75
N VAL A 185 -12.10 -18.18 6.70
CA VAL A 185 -12.77 -18.28 5.41
C VAL A 185 -12.29 -19.55 4.70
N LYS A 186 -13.22 -20.42 4.33
CA LYS A 186 -12.90 -21.64 3.60
C LYS A 186 -12.25 -21.29 2.25
N ASN A 187 -11.21 -22.05 1.86
CA ASN A 187 -10.43 -21.88 0.63
C ASN A 187 -9.62 -20.57 0.56
N LEU A 188 -9.49 -19.80 1.63
CA LEU A 188 -8.68 -18.59 1.68
C LEU A 188 -7.55 -18.75 2.69
N THR A 189 -6.32 -18.59 2.21
CA THR A 189 -5.11 -18.51 3.04
C THR A 189 -4.58 -17.09 3.00
N ILE A 190 -4.19 -16.55 4.14
CA ILE A 190 -3.68 -15.18 4.25
C ILE A 190 -2.26 -15.22 4.82
N SER A 191 -1.35 -14.51 4.17
CA SER A 191 0.02 -14.32 4.66
C SER A 191 0.46 -12.85 4.57
N ARG A 192 1.57 -12.55 5.20
CA ARG A 192 2.20 -11.24 5.15
C ARG A 192 3.70 -11.41 4.93
N ILE A 193 4.23 -10.64 4.00
CA ILE A 193 5.67 -10.48 3.83
C ILE A 193 6.11 -9.34 4.75
N ASP A 194 6.97 -9.64 5.71
CA ASP A 194 7.59 -8.64 6.59
C ASP A 194 8.95 -8.23 5.99
N PRO A 195 9.08 -7.02 5.43
CA PRO A 195 10.32 -6.60 4.78
C PRO A 195 11.55 -6.68 5.70
N LYS A 196 11.40 -6.35 6.98
CA LYS A 196 12.51 -6.39 7.94
C LYS A 196 12.99 -7.80 8.21
N ALA A 197 12.06 -8.75 8.37
CA ALA A 197 12.39 -10.15 8.55
C ALA A 197 13.06 -10.73 7.30
N GLU A 198 12.55 -10.38 6.10
CA GLU A 198 13.12 -10.85 4.84
C GLU A 198 14.53 -10.30 4.58
N VAL A 199 14.77 -9.02 4.91
CA VAL A 199 16.12 -8.42 4.86
C VAL A 199 17.07 -9.16 5.80
N ALA A 200 16.68 -9.38 7.06
CA ALA A 200 17.53 -10.06 8.02
C ALA A 200 17.85 -11.50 7.59
N ASN A 201 16.90 -12.22 7.02
CA ASN A 201 17.09 -13.56 6.47
C ASN A 201 18.06 -13.55 5.28
N TYR A 202 17.88 -12.59 4.36
CA TYR A 202 18.74 -12.42 3.20
C TYR A 202 20.18 -12.08 3.58
N GLU A 203 20.37 -11.12 4.48
CA GLU A 203 21.68 -10.72 5.00
C GLU A 203 22.40 -11.91 5.67
N ALA A 204 21.70 -12.66 6.50
CA ALA A 204 22.24 -13.84 7.17
C ALA A 204 22.71 -14.91 6.17
N GLU A 205 21.92 -15.15 5.11
CA GLU A 205 22.27 -16.12 4.07
C GLU A 205 23.51 -15.67 3.28
N VAL A 206 23.55 -14.40 2.85
CA VAL A 206 24.68 -13.85 2.08
C VAL A 206 25.97 -13.85 2.91
N LEU A 207 25.89 -13.45 4.18
CA LEU A 207 27.04 -13.43 5.07
C LEU A 207 27.53 -14.85 5.40
N ALA A 208 26.64 -15.81 5.56
CA ALA A 208 27.04 -17.20 5.76
C ALA A 208 27.84 -17.74 4.58
N LYS A 209 27.34 -17.53 3.35
CA LYS A 209 28.06 -17.93 2.12
C LYS A 209 29.40 -17.19 1.95
N ALA A 210 29.42 -15.89 2.20
CA ALA A 210 30.62 -15.08 2.09
C ALA A 210 31.70 -15.51 3.09
N SER A 211 31.31 -15.94 4.31
CA SER A 211 32.23 -16.38 5.36
C SER A 211 32.98 -17.66 5.00
N GLU A 212 32.48 -18.47 4.07
CA GLU A 212 33.16 -19.69 3.60
C GLU A 212 34.34 -19.42 2.69
N THR A 213 34.34 -18.26 2.00
CA THR A 213 35.27 -17.97 0.90
C THR A 213 36.07 -16.70 1.08
N MET A 214 35.65 -15.76 1.96
CA MET A 214 36.23 -14.44 2.11
C MET A 214 36.92 -14.27 3.46
N ASN A 215 37.94 -13.39 3.49
CA ASN A 215 38.60 -12.93 4.72
C ASN A 215 37.79 -11.82 5.41
N GLU A 216 38.27 -11.33 6.57
CA GLU A 216 37.57 -10.29 7.37
C GLU A 216 37.35 -8.98 6.59
N GLU A 217 38.27 -8.56 5.74
CA GLU A 217 38.14 -7.36 4.91
C GLU A 217 37.04 -7.53 3.84
N GLY A 218 37.00 -8.71 3.21
CA GLY A 218 35.94 -9.06 2.24
C GLY A 218 34.55 -9.10 2.91
N LEU A 219 34.44 -9.67 4.11
CA LEU A 219 33.19 -9.68 4.88
C LEU A 219 32.74 -8.28 5.29
N ALA A 220 33.68 -7.38 5.63
CA ALA A 220 33.34 -5.98 5.94
C ALA A 220 32.73 -5.26 4.72
N PHE A 221 33.29 -5.50 3.52
CA PHE A 221 32.75 -4.96 2.28
C PHE A 221 31.35 -5.48 1.97
N VAL A 222 31.12 -6.79 2.10
CA VAL A 222 29.78 -7.38 1.90
C VAL A 222 28.77 -6.81 2.89
N LYS A 223 29.14 -6.58 4.15
CA LYS A 223 28.22 -5.94 5.13
C LYS A 223 27.87 -4.51 4.76
N GLU A 224 28.81 -3.76 4.21
CA GLU A 224 28.55 -2.38 3.75
C GLU A 224 27.61 -2.38 2.55
N ASP A 225 27.78 -3.30 1.60
CA ASP A 225 26.91 -3.45 0.43
C ASP A 225 25.48 -3.87 0.84
N LEU A 226 25.36 -4.79 1.78
CA LEU A 226 24.06 -5.21 2.34
C LEU A 226 23.31 -4.11 3.11
N ALA A 227 23.97 -3.07 3.57
CA ALA A 227 23.33 -1.89 4.17
C ALA A 227 22.68 -0.95 3.13
N SER A 228 22.75 -1.30 1.84
CA SER A 228 22.14 -0.56 0.74
C SER A 228 20.58 -0.69 0.75
N PRO A 229 19.84 0.38 0.38
CA PRO A 229 18.40 0.30 0.16
C PRO A 229 17.97 -0.79 -0.84
N CYS A 230 18.81 -1.11 -1.81
CA CYS A 230 18.56 -2.16 -2.80
C CYS A 230 18.41 -3.55 -2.16
N THR A 231 19.03 -3.78 -1.00
CA THR A 231 18.95 -5.05 -0.27
C THR A 231 17.52 -5.34 0.20
N GLU A 232 16.79 -4.32 0.65
CA GLU A 232 15.37 -4.47 1.03
C GLU A 232 14.52 -4.87 -0.18
N GLU A 233 14.74 -4.23 -1.34
CA GLU A 233 14.02 -4.54 -2.57
C GLU A 233 14.29 -5.99 -3.03
N ILE A 234 15.54 -6.44 -2.97
CA ILE A 234 15.94 -7.80 -3.32
C ILE A 234 15.30 -8.82 -2.38
N ALA A 235 15.34 -8.57 -1.06
CA ALA A 235 14.80 -9.48 -0.06
C ALA A 235 13.29 -9.65 -0.22
N VAL A 236 12.55 -8.55 -0.37
CA VAL A 236 11.10 -8.56 -0.61
C VAL A 236 10.76 -9.25 -1.92
N PHE A 237 11.53 -9.02 -2.99
CA PHE A 237 11.33 -9.70 -4.26
C PHE A 237 11.52 -11.22 -4.17
N ARG A 238 12.54 -11.68 -3.44
CA ARG A 238 12.73 -13.12 -3.17
C ARG A 238 11.56 -13.71 -2.39
N ALA A 239 11.03 -12.97 -1.41
CA ALA A 239 9.85 -13.40 -0.66
C ALA A 239 8.63 -13.57 -1.57
N PHE A 240 8.39 -12.64 -2.51
CA PHE A 240 7.36 -12.79 -3.54
C PHE A 240 7.56 -14.04 -4.38
N ALA A 241 8.77 -14.23 -4.89
CA ALA A 241 9.08 -15.38 -5.71
C ALA A 241 8.80 -16.70 -4.97
N ASN A 242 9.13 -16.76 -3.69
CA ASN A 242 8.87 -17.91 -2.85
C ASN A 242 7.36 -18.13 -2.62
N VAL A 243 6.59 -17.06 -2.39
CA VAL A 243 5.13 -17.17 -2.26
C VAL A 243 4.53 -17.75 -3.55
N VAL A 244 4.91 -17.21 -4.72
CA VAL A 244 4.41 -17.68 -6.02
C VAL A 244 4.82 -19.13 -6.30
N GLU A 245 6.04 -19.53 -5.91
CA GLU A 245 6.52 -20.91 -6.13
C GLU A 245 5.84 -21.92 -5.19
N ASN A 246 5.56 -21.53 -3.95
CA ASN A 246 4.98 -22.43 -2.94
C ASN A 246 3.46 -22.62 -3.08
N HIS A 247 2.76 -21.72 -3.79
CA HIS A 247 1.29 -21.72 -3.91
C HIS A 247 0.81 -21.89 -5.35
N GLN A 248 1.50 -22.71 -6.17
CA GLN A 248 1.20 -22.89 -7.61
C GLN A 248 -0.19 -23.46 -7.90
N ASP A 249 -0.78 -24.19 -6.96
CA ASP A 249 -2.12 -24.78 -7.08
C ASP A 249 -3.25 -23.81 -6.66
N GLU A 250 -2.90 -22.63 -6.17
CA GLU A 250 -3.82 -21.60 -5.71
C GLU A 250 -3.84 -20.38 -6.66
N VAL A 251 -4.88 -19.56 -6.57
CA VAL A 251 -4.86 -18.20 -7.14
C VAL A 251 -4.19 -17.29 -6.12
N ILE A 252 -3.08 -16.69 -6.50
CA ILE A 252 -2.30 -15.83 -5.63
C ILE A 252 -2.72 -14.39 -5.88
N ILE A 253 -3.11 -13.69 -4.82
CA ILE A 253 -3.44 -12.26 -4.87
C ILE A 253 -2.42 -11.51 -4.04
N ILE A 254 -1.74 -10.55 -4.67
CA ILE A 254 -0.72 -9.74 -4.03
C ILE A 254 -1.22 -8.31 -3.86
N ASP A 255 -1.45 -7.92 -2.60
CA ASP A 255 -1.72 -6.54 -2.21
C ASP A 255 -0.39 -5.81 -2.03
N THR A 256 -0.12 -4.86 -2.94
CA THR A 256 1.18 -4.21 -3.00
C THR A 256 1.23 -2.93 -2.17
N ALA A 257 2.42 -2.59 -1.67
CA ALA A 257 2.75 -1.25 -1.19
C ALA A 257 2.52 -0.18 -2.28
N PRO A 258 2.51 1.13 -1.96
CA PRO A 258 2.32 2.19 -2.95
C PRO A 258 3.23 2.04 -4.18
N THR A 259 2.68 2.32 -5.37
CA THR A 259 3.21 1.99 -6.71
C THR A 259 4.70 2.24 -6.98
N GLY A 260 5.32 3.22 -6.31
CA GLY A 260 6.75 3.50 -6.49
C GLY A 260 7.64 2.31 -6.16
N HIS A 261 7.40 1.68 -5.02
CA HIS A 261 8.17 0.50 -4.58
C HIS A 261 7.88 -0.75 -5.42
N THR A 262 6.64 -0.96 -5.84
CA THR A 262 6.27 -2.15 -6.61
C THR A 262 6.85 -2.12 -8.03
N LEU A 263 6.87 -0.95 -8.69
CA LEU A 263 7.49 -0.79 -10.00
C LEU A 263 9.00 -0.98 -9.90
N LEU A 264 9.64 -0.44 -8.85
CA LEU A 264 11.06 -0.67 -8.59
C LEU A 264 11.35 -2.16 -8.34
N LEU A 265 10.48 -2.87 -7.65
CA LEU A 265 10.60 -4.33 -7.46
C LEU A 265 10.53 -5.11 -8.78
N LEU A 266 9.67 -4.69 -9.72
CA LEU A 266 9.57 -5.31 -11.05
C LEU A 266 10.77 -4.94 -11.94
N ASP A 267 11.28 -3.70 -11.85
CA ASP A 267 12.51 -3.25 -12.52
C ASP A 267 13.77 -3.85 -11.88
N ALA A 268 13.81 -3.98 -10.56
CA ALA A 268 14.91 -4.60 -9.81
C ALA A 268 15.16 -6.05 -10.23
N THR A 269 14.15 -6.73 -10.80
CA THR A 269 14.31 -8.08 -11.35
C THR A 269 15.36 -8.15 -12.46
N GLU A 270 15.44 -7.17 -13.34
CA GLU A 270 16.43 -7.14 -14.41
C GLU A 270 17.81 -6.78 -13.85
N ALA A 271 17.87 -5.81 -12.93
CA ALA A 271 19.08 -5.44 -12.20
C ALA A 271 19.56 -6.60 -11.30
N TYR A 272 18.67 -7.32 -10.64
CA TYR A 272 18.97 -8.48 -9.82
C TYR A 272 19.54 -9.64 -10.65
N HIS A 273 18.97 -9.92 -11.83
CA HIS A 273 19.56 -10.89 -12.76
C HIS A 273 20.96 -10.51 -13.21
N LEU A 274 21.20 -9.22 -13.45
CA LEU A 274 22.53 -8.71 -13.82
C LEU A 274 23.53 -8.79 -12.65
N GLU A 275 23.09 -8.47 -11.44
CA GLU A 275 23.93 -8.49 -10.23
C GLU A 275 24.34 -9.92 -9.85
N ILE A 276 23.39 -10.86 -9.82
CA ILE A 276 23.71 -12.27 -9.53
C ILE A 276 24.53 -12.89 -10.65
N SER A 277 24.28 -12.54 -11.92
CA SER A 277 25.11 -13.00 -13.03
C SER A 277 26.56 -12.53 -12.90
N ARG A 278 26.81 -11.40 -12.23
CA ARG A 278 28.15 -10.86 -11.93
C ARG A 278 28.79 -11.50 -10.71
N SER A 279 27.99 -11.84 -9.70
CA SER A 279 28.47 -12.37 -8.41
C SER A 279 28.71 -13.88 -8.37
N GLN A 280 28.53 -14.61 -9.49
CA GLN A 280 28.65 -16.08 -9.59
C GLN A 280 27.76 -16.87 -8.59
N GLY A 281 26.71 -16.24 -8.08
CA GLY A 281 25.74 -16.88 -7.19
C GLY A 281 24.69 -17.69 -7.96
N ASP A 282 24.27 -18.82 -7.42
CA ASP A 282 23.12 -19.56 -7.95
C ASP A 282 21.82 -18.76 -7.70
N ILE A 283 21.12 -18.40 -8.78
CA ILE A 283 19.81 -17.73 -8.70
C ILE A 283 18.79 -18.77 -8.20
N PRO A 284 18.07 -18.51 -7.10
CA PRO A 284 17.02 -19.42 -6.67
C PRO A 284 16.00 -19.68 -7.77
N PRO A 285 15.58 -20.94 -8.01
CA PRO A 285 14.61 -21.28 -9.07
C PRO A 285 13.31 -20.45 -8.97
N ALA A 286 12.84 -20.15 -7.78
CA ALA A 286 11.67 -19.30 -7.55
C ALA A 286 11.82 -17.92 -8.22
N VAL A 287 12.99 -17.30 -8.06
CA VAL A 287 13.32 -15.98 -8.64
C VAL A 287 13.45 -16.05 -10.15
N SER A 288 14.14 -17.06 -10.69
CA SER A 288 14.31 -17.22 -12.14
C SER A 288 13.01 -17.49 -12.87
N ASN A 289 12.04 -18.14 -12.21
CA ASN A 289 10.76 -18.48 -12.78
C ASN A 289 9.73 -17.34 -12.68
N LEU A 290 9.90 -16.41 -11.76
CA LEU A 290 8.89 -15.37 -11.50
C LEU A 290 8.72 -14.40 -12.69
N LEU A 291 9.81 -13.88 -13.26
CA LEU A 291 9.73 -12.95 -14.39
C LEU A 291 9.02 -13.50 -15.63
N PRO A 292 9.34 -14.70 -16.11
CA PRO A 292 8.59 -15.30 -17.21
C PRO A 292 7.09 -15.41 -16.90
N ARG A 293 6.73 -15.78 -15.66
CA ARG A 293 5.32 -15.88 -15.23
C ARG A 293 4.62 -14.53 -15.22
N LEU A 294 5.28 -13.47 -14.75
CA LEU A 294 4.73 -12.11 -14.75
C LEU A 294 4.48 -11.55 -16.15
N ARG A 295 5.22 -12.03 -17.15
CA ARG A 295 5.07 -11.62 -18.56
C ARG A 295 4.10 -12.51 -19.35
N ASP A 296 3.64 -13.60 -18.78
CA ASP A 296 2.70 -14.51 -19.38
C ASP A 296 1.26 -14.10 -19.06
N ALA A 297 0.56 -13.53 -20.05
CA ALA A 297 -0.83 -13.07 -19.93
C ALA A 297 -1.84 -14.21 -19.61
N SER A 298 -1.43 -15.48 -19.72
CA SER A 298 -2.25 -16.62 -19.27
C SER A 298 -2.05 -16.94 -17.80
N TYR A 299 -0.99 -16.42 -17.21
CA TYR A 299 -0.63 -16.64 -15.81
C TYR A 299 -1.02 -15.45 -14.92
N THR A 300 -0.83 -14.22 -15.41
CA THR A 300 -1.05 -12.95 -14.67
C THR A 300 -2.16 -12.13 -15.27
#